data_854d25ce7b8653739c9dd4d7ef3e2250
#
_entry.id   854d25ce7b8653739c9dd4d7ef3e2250
#
_cell.length_a   1.000
_cell.length_b   1.000
_cell.length_c   1.000
_cell.angle_alpha   90.00
_cell.angle_beta   90.00
_cell.angle_gamma   90.00
#
_symmetry.space_group_name_H-M   'P 1'
#
loop_
_entity.id
_entity.type
_entity.pdbx_description
1 polymer ?
#
loop_
_entity_poly.entity_id
_entity_poly.type
_entity_poly.pdbx_seq_one_letter_code
_entity_poly.pdbx_strand_id
1 'polypeptide(L)'
;MDEKKKGLTYAEAGVDIDAGEREVELIKKSVQATYTRGVLGDLGGFGGLFRLKDELSEDPILVSGTDGVGTKLRLAIEMGIHHTIGQDCVAMSVNDVLVPVSYTHLRAHET
;
A
#
# COMPACT_ATOMS: atom_id res chain seq x y z
N MET A 1 -31.13 39.61 5.84
CA MET A 1 -29.72 39.38 5.43
C MET A 1 -29.49 37.88 5.56
N ASP A 2 -29.52 37.19 4.41
CA ASP A 2 -29.27 35.75 4.37
C ASP A 2 -27.79 35.48 4.57
N GLU A 3 -27.40 34.98 5.75
CA GLU A 3 -26.11 34.33 5.93
C GLU A 3 -26.09 33.07 5.08
N LYS A 4 -25.47 33.14 3.88
CA LYS A 4 -25.11 31.97 3.12
C LYS A 4 -24.27 31.08 4.01
N LYS A 5 -24.83 29.96 4.48
CA LYS A 5 -24.07 28.89 5.14
C LYS A 5 -22.96 28.50 4.20
N LYS A 6 -21.73 28.88 4.52
CA LYS A 6 -20.52 28.47 3.81
C LYS A 6 -20.40 26.97 3.99
N GLY A 7 -20.58 26.22 2.91
CA GLY A 7 -20.45 24.76 2.96
C GLY A 7 -19.04 24.38 3.40
N LEU A 8 -18.92 23.31 4.17
CA LEU A 8 -17.62 22.73 4.55
C LEU A 8 -16.86 22.34 3.29
N THR A 9 -15.59 22.72 3.21
CA THR A 9 -14.70 22.28 2.13
C THR A 9 -13.95 21.02 2.54
N TYR A 10 -13.44 20.26 1.57
CA TYR A 10 -12.59 19.09 1.85
C TYR A 10 -11.36 19.46 2.69
N ALA A 11 -10.73 20.61 2.40
CA ALA A 11 -9.58 21.11 3.16
C ALA A 11 -9.92 21.40 4.61
N GLU A 12 -11.10 22.01 4.88
CA GLU A 12 -11.59 22.26 6.23
C GLU A 12 -11.92 20.97 6.99
N ALA A 13 -12.26 19.90 6.27
CA ALA A 13 -12.47 18.56 6.83
C ALA A 13 -11.16 17.76 7.02
N GLY A 14 -10.00 18.35 6.75
CA GLY A 14 -8.68 17.70 6.89
C GLY A 14 -8.26 16.88 5.67
N VAL A 15 -8.94 17.04 4.53
CA VAL A 15 -8.61 16.38 3.27
C VAL A 15 -8.03 17.41 2.31
N ASP A 16 -6.72 17.34 2.08
CA ASP A 16 -6.01 18.19 1.13
C ASP A 16 -5.73 17.40 -0.16
N ILE A 17 -6.57 17.63 -1.18
CA ILE A 17 -6.48 16.93 -2.47
C ILE A 17 -5.19 17.30 -3.20
N ASP A 18 -4.80 18.57 -3.17
CA ASP A 18 -3.59 19.05 -3.86
C ASP A 18 -2.31 18.46 -3.23
N ALA A 19 -2.31 18.28 -1.90
CA ALA A 19 -1.23 17.59 -1.21
C ALA A 19 -1.14 16.13 -1.60
N GLY A 20 -2.28 15.43 -1.75
CA GLY A 20 -2.34 14.06 -2.21
C GLY A 20 -1.82 13.88 -3.64
N GLU A 21 -2.21 14.76 -4.56
CA GLU A 21 -1.71 14.75 -5.94
C GLU A 21 -0.19 15.00 -6.00
N ARG A 22 0.30 15.92 -5.20
CA ARG A 22 1.74 16.20 -5.08
C ARG A 22 2.50 15.00 -4.53
N GLU A 23 1.96 14.31 -3.55
CA GLU A 23 2.56 13.09 -3.01
C GLU A 23 2.70 12.01 -4.08
N VAL A 24 1.65 11.77 -4.86
CA VAL A 24 1.67 10.81 -5.98
C VAL A 24 2.78 11.13 -6.97
N GLU A 25 2.94 12.39 -7.36
CA GLU A 25 4.03 12.79 -8.27
C GLU A 25 5.43 12.59 -7.65
N LEU A 26 5.60 12.84 -6.35
CA LEU A 26 6.88 12.65 -5.67
C LEU A 26 7.31 11.19 -5.61
N ILE A 27 6.37 10.26 -5.38
CA ILE A 27 6.68 8.83 -5.26
C ILE A 27 6.69 8.09 -6.60
N LYS A 28 6.18 8.68 -7.66
CA LYS A 28 5.95 8.04 -8.96
C LYS A 28 7.17 7.28 -9.49
N LYS A 29 8.34 7.91 -9.51
CA LYS A 29 9.58 7.26 -9.97
C LYS A 29 9.98 6.07 -9.13
N SER A 30 9.84 6.17 -7.82
CA SER A 30 10.18 5.10 -6.89
C SER A 30 9.22 3.91 -7.05
N VAL A 31 7.94 4.18 -7.22
CA VAL A 31 6.91 3.16 -7.47
C VAL A 31 7.15 2.48 -8.81
N GLN A 32 7.38 3.22 -9.88
CA GLN A 32 7.65 2.66 -11.20
C GLN A 32 8.91 1.77 -11.22
N ALA A 33 9.92 2.09 -10.41
CA ALA A 33 11.12 1.28 -10.28
C ALA A 33 10.85 -0.12 -9.67
N THR A 34 9.73 -0.32 -9.01
CA THR A 34 9.30 -1.60 -8.44
C THR A 34 8.47 -2.45 -9.40
N TYR A 35 8.08 -1.91 -10.55
CA TYR A 35 7.21 -2.61 -11.48
C TYR A 35 7.86 -3.83 -12.11
N THR A 36 7.12 -4.91 -12.13
CA THR A 36 7.44 -6.15 -12.84
C THR A 36 6.62 -6.27 -14.11
N ARG A 37 6.87 -7.29 -14.92
CA ARG A 37 6.15 -7.52 -16.19
C ARG A 37 4.63 -7.69 -16.02
N GLY A 38 4.19 -8.11 -14.84
CA GLY A 38 2.77 -8.32 -14.54
C GLY A 38 2.01 -7.02 -14.30
N VAL A 39 2.68 -5.93 -13.95
CA VAL A 39 2.01 -4.65 -13.64
C VAL A 39 1.42 -4.04 -14.91
N LEU A 40 0.12 -3.75 -14.88
CA LEU A 40 -0.61 -3.11 -15.98
C LEU A 40 -1.14 -1.76 -15.51
N GLY A 41 -0.83 -0.72 -16.27
CA GLY A 41 -1.23 0.64 -15.95
C GLY A 41 -0.17 1.42 -15.17
N ASP A 42 -0.55 2.58 -14.71
CA ASP A 42 0.34 3.51 -13.98
C ASP A 42 -0.29 3.92 -12.64
N LEU A 43 0.49 4.60 -11.83
CA LEU A 43 0.04 5.16 -10.56
C LEU A 43 -1.03 6.24 -10.76
N GLY A 44 -2.06 6.26 -9.93
CA GLY A 44 -3.13 7.26 -9.95
C GLY A 44 -4.49 6.75 -10.45
N GLY A 45 -4.60 5.47 -10.81
CA GLY A 45 -5.89 4.82 -11.10
C GLY A 45 -6.64 4.39 -9.83
N PHE A 46 -7.90 4.00 -9.99
CA PHE A 46 -8.74 3.53 -8.88
C PHE A 46 -8.41 2.10 -8.40
N GLY A 47 -7.51 1.41 -9.07
CA GLY A 47 -7.11 0.06 -8.69
C GLY A 47 -5.84 -0.39 -9.39
N GLY A 48 -5.14 -1.32 -8.78
CA GLY A 48 -3.98 -1.96 -9.37
C GLY A 48 -4.40 -3.13 -10.26
N LEU A 49 -3.86 -3.17 -11.48
CA LEU A 49 -4.05 -4.28 -12.41
C LEU A 49 -2.75 -5.08 -12.51
N PHE A 50 -2.86 -6.38 -12.32
CA PHE A 50 -1.72 -7.28 -12.41
C PHE A 50 -2.05 -8.51 -13.28
N ARG A 51 -1.21 -8.78 -14.26
CA ARG A 51 -1.37 -9.94 -15.14
C ARG A 51 -0.66 -11.15 -14.55
N LEU A 52 -1.41 -12.16 -14.21
CA LEU A 52 -0.88 -13.39 -13.62
C LEU A 52 -0.35 -14.40 -14.67
N LYS A 53 -0.67 -14.22 -15.94
CA LYS A 53 -0.43 -15.22 -17.00
C LYS A 53 1.01 -15.73 -17.09
N ASP A 54 1.99 -14.89 -16.79
CA ASP A 54 3.40 -15.20 -16.93
C ASP A 54 4.05 -15.74 -15.65
N GLU A 55 3.28 -15.77 -14.56
CA GLU A 55 3.74 -16.12 -13.21
C GLU A 55 3.10 -17.42 -12.67
N LEU A 56 2.24 -18.09 -13.47
CA LEU A 56 1.33 -19.09 -12.93
C LEU A 56 1.85 -20.52 -12.97
N SER A 57 1.68 -21.21 -11.84
CA SER A 57 1.48 -22.65 -11.75
C SER A 57 0.07 -23.05 -12.21
N GLU A 58 -0.22 -24.37 -12.35
CA GLU A 58 -1.53 -24.88 -12.81
C GLU A 58 -2.68 -24.54 -11.83
N ASP A 59 -2.39 -24.34 -10.56
CA ASP A 59 -3.37 -24.00 -9.51
C ASP A 59 -2.86 -22.81 -8.67
N PRO A 60 -2.97 -21.58 -9.20
CA PRO A 60 -2.44 -20.40 -8.51
C PRO A 60 -3.36 -19.96 -7.39
N ILE A 61 -2.79 -19.74 -6.21
CA ILE A 61 -3.45 -19.12 -5.07
C ILE A 61 -2.88 -17.73 -4.88
N LEU A 62 -3.73 -16.72 -4.97
CA LEU A 62 -3.36 -15.34 -4.68
C LEU A 62 -3.48 -15.08 -3.18
N VAL A 63 -2.38 -14.71 -2.55
CA VAL A 63 -2.35 -14.25 -1.16
C VAL A 63 -2.02 -12.77 -1.14
N SER A 64 -2.88 -11.98 -0.54
CA SER A 64 -2.68 -10.54 -0.40
C SER A 64 -2.90 -10.12 1.06
N GLY A 65 -2.14 -9.14 1.49
CA GLY A 65 -2.29 -8.55 2.81
C GLY A 65 -1.81 -7.11 2.79
N THR A 66 -2.38 -6.29 3.64
CA THR A 66 -1.91 -4.94 3.91
C THR A 66 -1.92 -4.70 5.40
N ASP A 67 -0.91 -4.02 5.90
CA ASP A 67 -0.82 -3.66 7.30
C ASP A 67 -0.16 -2.30 7.47
N GLY A 68 -0.40 -1.68 8.61
CA GLY A 68 0.26 -0.45 9.02
C GLY A 68 1.40 -0.74 10.00
N VAL A 69 2.12 0.32 10.40
CA VAL A 69 3.21 0.21 11.38
C VAL A 69 2.75 0.48 12.82
N GLY A 70 1.47 0.74 13.01
CA GLY A 70 0.88 1.00 14.33
C GLY A 70 1.49 2.21 15.02
N THR A 71 1.72 2.10 16.34
CA THR A 71 2.24 3.19 17.18
C THR A 71 3.67 3.62 16.85
N LYS A 72 4.45 2.83 16.14
CA LYS A 72 5.79 3.21 15.68
C LYS A 72 5.76 4.43 14.76
N LEU A 73 4.69 4.61 13.99
CA LEU A 73 4.53 5.79 13.13
C LEU A 73 4.50 7.08 13.96
N ARG A 74 3.79 7.07 15.08
CA ARG A 74 3.75 8.21 16.00
C ARG A 74 5.15 8.54 16.54
N LEU A 75 5.88 7.50 16.93
CA LEU A 75 7.26 7.68 17.41
C LEU A 75 8.17 8.27 16.33
N ALA A 76 8.05 7.79 15.09
CA ALA A 76 8.80 8.31 13.95
C ALA A 76 8.50 9.80 13.71
N ILE A 77 7.23 10.20 13.83
CA ILE A 77 6.79 11.61 13.69
C ILE A 77 7.36 12.47 14.83
N GLU A 78 7.23 12.02 16.06
CA GLU A 78 7.70 12.75 17.24
C GLU A 78 9.23 12.96 17.25
N MET A 79 9.97 11.96 16.74
CA MET A 79 11.44 12.00 16.64
C MET A 79 11.95 12.66 15.35
N GLY A 80 11.10 12.89 14.35
CA GLY A 80 11.49 13.36 13.03
C GLY A 80 12.37 12.36 12.26
N ILE A 81 12.25 11.04 12.54
CA ILE A 81 13.03 9.98 11.92
C ILE A 81 12.12 9.14 11.03
N HIS A 82 12.23 9.31 9.71
CA HIS A 82 11.32 8.69 8.75
C HIS A 82 11.99 7.67 7.81
N HIS A 83 13.30 7.59 7.78
CA HIS A 83 14.04 6.79 6.80
C HIS A 83 13.98 5.28 7.04
N THR A 84 13.56 4.83 8.23
CA THR A 84 13.47 3.40 8.58
C THR A 84 12.04 2.88 8.64
N ILE A 85 11.04 3.75 8.82
CA ILE A 85 9.65 3.33 9.05
C ILE A 85 9.04 2.56 7.86
N GLY A 86 9.49 2.83 6.64
CA GLY A 86 9.08 2.08 5.47
C GLY A 86 9.51 0.61 5.50
N GLN A 87 10.64 0.28 6.11
CA GLN A 87 11.09 -1.10 6.30
C GLN A 87 10.15 -1.85 7.25
N ASP A 88 9.71 -1.20 8.34
CA ASP A 88 8.72 -1.77 9.25
C ASP A 88 7.39 -2.05 8.55
N CYS A 89 6.92 -1.12 7.73
CA CYS A 89 5.68 -1.27 6.97
C CYS A 89 5.74 -2.48 6.02
N VAL A 90 6.81 -2.61 5.27
CA VAL A 90 7.02 -3.75 4.36
C VAL A 90 7.13 -5.05 5.15
N ALA A 91 7.91 -5.08 6.24
CA ALA A 91 8.10 -6.26 7.04
C ALA A 91 6.79 -6.77 7.68
N MET A 92 5.97 -5.88 8.20
CA MET A 92 4.66 -6.26 8.78
C MET A 92 3.73 -6.84 7.72
N SER A 93 3.62 -6.22 6.55
CA SER A 93 2.81 -6.72 5.45
C SER A 93 3.32 -8.07 4.90
N VAL A 94 4.65 -8.22 4.75
CA VAL A 94 5.27 -9.46 4.26
C VAL A 94 5.10 -10.60 5.26
N ASN A 95 5.22 -10.35 6.55
CA ASN A 95 5.04 -11.37 7.58
C ASN A 95 3.62 -11.95 7.55
N ASP A 96 2.60 -11.11 7.37
CA ASP A 96 1.21 -11.54 7.28
C ASP A 96 0.94 -12.43 6.04
N VAL A 97 1.61 -12.16 4.94
CA VAL A 97 1.52 -12.98 3.72
C VAL A 97 2.32 -14.26 3.86
N LEU A 98 3.48 -14.22 4.51
CA LEU A 98 4.37 -15.37 4.66
C LEU A 98 3.80 -16.48 5.53
N VAL A 99 3.09 -16.12 6.61
CA VAL A 99 2.50 -17.09 7.55
C VAL A 99 1.53 -18.07 6.87
N PRO A 100 0.53 -17.62 6.06
CA PRO A 100 -0.36 -18.52 5.34
C PRO A 100 0.39 -19.41 4.33
N VAL A 101 1.38 -18.87 3.64
CA VAL A 101 2.18 -19.61 2.65
C VAL A 101 2.99 -20.71 3.33
N SER A 102 3.61 -20.44 4.46
CA SER A 102 4.33 -21.43 5.25
C SER A 102 3.42 -22.56 5.73
N TYR A 103 2.21 -22.22 6.17
CA TYR A 103 1.24 -23.20 6.63
C TYR A 103 0.73 -24.12 5.51
N THR A 104 0.48 -23.58 4.32
CA THR A 104 0.07 -24.39 3.15
C THR A 104 1.20 -25.30 2.67
N HIS A 105 2.45 -24.87 2.74
CA HIS A 105 3.62 -25.66 2.37
C HIS A 105 3.86 -26.82 3.35
N LEU A 106 3.70 -26.58 4.63
CA LEU A 106 3.82 -27.62 5.67
C LEU A 106 2.73 -28.69 5.53
N ARG A 107 1.49 -28.31 5.24
CA ARG A 107 0.40 -29.26 4.98
C ARG A 107 0.59 -30.12 3.73
N ALA A 108 1.23 -29.59 2.69
CA ALA A 108 1.52 -30.36 1.49
C ALA A 108 2.54 -31.48 1.72
N HIS A 109 3.33 -31.41 2.81
CA HIS A 109 4.28 -32.44 3.21
C HIS A 109 3.72 -33.46 4.20
N GLU A 110 2.55 -33.22 4.79
CA GLU A 110 1.90 -34.13 5.75
C GLU A 110 0.91 -35.11 5.12
N THR A 111 0.66 -34.96 3.84
CA THR A 111 -0.14 -35.90 3.04
C THR A 111 0.75 -36.72 2.13
#